data_e08ace0ec15c7c156a62e57f6ba8042d
#
_entry.id   e08ace0ec15c7c156a62e57f6ba8042d
#
_cell.length_a   1.000
_cell.length_b   1.000
_cell.length_c   1.000
_cell.angle_alpha   90.00
_cell.angle_beta   90.00
_cell.angle_gamma   90.00
#
_symmetry.space_group_name_H-M   'P 1'
#
loop_
_entity.id
_entity.type
_entity.pdbx_description
1 polymer ?
#
loop_
_entity_poly.entity_id
_entity_poly.type
_entity_poly.pdbx_seq_one_letter_code
_entity_poly.pdbx_strand_id
1 'polypeptide(L)'
;MLPGMSWGCAVLALTATHLLGCVAAPTQPARLGLKLAPATLGASLSLQQHLSIERPGRIDELDAALEVDEQKLDLVGLAFGQRVFALRYDGRSLQSWRHPLVPEQLRGEDVLEDLQLTLWPIDVIENSLPAGWSIAEDGRRRTLRLLDQAVLVIDYSGEPRWSGKIELTNLRYQYRLTIQSISSGP
;
A
#
# COMPACT_ATOMS: atom_id res chain seq x y z
N MET A 1 64.54 1.93 66.58
CA MET A 1 63.88 3.20 66.28
C MET A 1 63.81 3.28 64.77
N LEU A 2 62.74 2.90 64.15
CA LEU A 2 62.53 3.00 62.71
C LEU A 2 61.10 3.38 62.43
N PRO A 3 60.80 4.36 61.61
CA PRO A 3 59.41 4.75 61.27
C PRO A 3 58.83 3.87 60.19
N GLY A 4 57.59 3.64 60.35
CA GLY A 4 56.77 2.82 59.42
C GLY A 4 56.45 3.56 58.11
N MET A 5 56.51 2.83 57.07
CA MET A 5 56.17 3.28 55.71
C MET A 5 54.76 2.76 55.37
N SER A 6 53.77 3.68 55.27
CA SER A 6 52.41 3.39 54.87
C SER A 6 52.28 3.44 53.36
N TRP A 7 51.95 2.28 52.75
CA TRP A 7 51.59 2.20 51.35
C TRP A 7 50.12 2.51 51.17
N GLY A 8 49.85 3.64 50.52
CA GLY A 8 48.52 3.94 50.05
C GLY A 8 48.19 3.20 48.76
N CYS A 9 47.19 2.33 48.82
CA CYS A 9 46.56 1.72 47.63
C CYS A 9 45.65 2.75 46.96
N ALA A 10 46.04 3.22 45.79
CA ALA A 10 45.14 3.99 44.91
C ALA A 10 44.25 3.02 44.15
N VAL A 11 42.95 3.01 44.47
CA VAL A 11 41.93 2.26 43.72
C VAL A 11 41.50 3.13 42.55
N LEU A 12 41.85 2.71 41.33
CA LEU A 12 41.39 3.32 40.09
C LEU A 12 39.97 2.78 39.81
N ALA A 13 38.94 3.60 40.03
CA ALA A 13 37.57 3.28 39.66
C ALA A 13 37.38 3.53 38.14
N LEU A 14 37.30 2.44 37.37
CA LEU A 14 36.95 2.47 35.95
C LEU A 14 35.42 2.63 35.82
N THR A 15 34.96 3.84 35.53
CA THR A 15 33.54 4.07 35.20
C THR A 15 33.27 3.69 33.75
N ALA A 16 32.65 2.53 33.54
CA ALA A 16 32.17 2.11 32.24
C ALA A 16 30.90 2.88 31.89
N THR A 17 31.00 3.84 30.99
CA THR A 17 29.87 4.57 30.41
C THR A 17 29.17 3.68 29.38
N HIS A 18 28.03 3.08 29.74
CA HIS A 18 27.15 2.36 28.79
C HIS A 18 26.44 3.41 27.92
N LEU A 19 26.87 3.55 26.67
CA LEU A 19 26.10 4.24 25.63
C LEU A 19 24.88 3.37 25.27
N LEU A 20 23.75 3.71 25.87
CA LEU A 20 22.43 3.19 25.44
C LEU A 20 22.12 3.81 24.07
N GLY A 21 22.51 3.11 23.01
CA GLY A 21 22.07 3.44 21.67
C GLY A 21 20.57 3.23 21.58
N CYS A 22 19.79 4.31 21.46
CA CYS A 22 18.39 4.21 21.05
C CYS A 22 18.35 3.62 19.65
N VAL A 23 18.06 2.33 19.53
CA VAL A 23 17.65 1.73 18.27
C VAL A 23 16.27 2.30 17.96
N ALA A 24 16.21 3.27 17.04
CA ALA A 24 14.96 3.76 16.51
C ALA A 24 14.22 2.56 15.91
N ALA A 25 13.00 2.28 16.40
CA ALA A 25 12.14 1.28 15.79
C ALA A 25 12.00 1.61 14.29
N PRO A 26 12.06 0.62 13.39
CA PRO A 26 11.89 0.87 11.97
C PRO A 26 10.53 1.54 11.77
N THR A 27 10.52 2.82 11.44
CA THR A 27 9.33 3.55 11.03
C THR A 27 8.79 2.83 9.81
N GLN A 28 7.57 2.29 9.91
CA GLN A 28 6.90 1.73 8.74
C GLN A 28 6.89 2.82 7.66
N PRO A 29 7.37 2.49 6.48
CA PRO A 29 7.50 3.48 5.44
C PRO A 29 6.10 4.00 5.07
N ALA A 30 5.94 5.31 5.06
CA ALA A 30 4.66 5.96 4.75
C ALA A 30 4.12 5.53 3.38
N ARG A 31 2.81 5.35 3.24
CA ARG A 31 2.11 5.26 1.96
C ARG A 31 2.26 6.59 1.21
N LEU A 32 2.11 6.56 -0.12
CA LEU A 32 2.14 7.75 -0.96
C LEU A 32 1.05 8.76 -0.57
N GLY A 33 -0.11 8.25 -0.15
CA GLY A 33 -1.30 9.06 0.06
C GLY A 33 -1.86 9.62 -1.24
N LEU A 34 -1.74 8.87 -2.32
CA LEU A 34 -2.17 9.28 -3.66
C LEU A 34 -3.67 9.58 -3.67
N LYS A 35 -4.06 10.74 -4.25
CA LYS A 35 -5.44 11.21 -4.35
C LYS A 35 -5.66 11.91 -5.69
N LEU A 36 -5.65 11.14 -6.77
CA LEU A 36 -5.88 11.62 -8.13
C LEU A 36 -7.37 11.87 -8.35
N ALA A 37 -7.72 12.97 -9.03
CA ALA A 37 -9.11 13.23 -9.36
C ALA A 37 -9.69 12.13 -10.28
N PRO A 38 -10.93 11.67 -10.08
CA PRO A 38 -11.53 10.62 -10.92
C PRO A 38 -11.47 10.94 -12.42
N ALA A 39 -11.72 12.20 -12.82
CA ALA A 39 -11.63 12.65 -14.20
C ALA A 39 -10.28 12.36 -14.88
N THR A 40 -9.19 12.28 -14.11
CA THR A 40 -7.86 12.05 -14.67
C THR A 40 -7.61 10.58 -15.07
N LEU A 41 -8.55 9.67 -14.78
CA LEU A 41 -8.53 8.32 -15.32
C LEU A 41 -8.70 8.32 -16.85
N GLY A 42 -9.45 9.30 -17.41
CA GLY A 42 -9.70 9.43 -18.84
C GLY A 42 -10.68 8.41 -19.42
N ALA A 43 -11.37 7.65 -18.57
CA ALA A 43 -12.37 6.66 -18.96
C ALA A 43 -13.43 6.50 -17.86
N SER A 44 -14.65 6.11 -18.26
CA SER A 44 -15.65 5.64 -17.30
C SER A 44 -15.59 4.12 -17.22
N LEU A 45 -15.61 3.58 -16.00
CA LEU A 45 -15.54 2.14 -15.74
C LEU A 45 -16.77 1.68 -14.95
N SER A 46 -17.26 0.50 -15.30
CA SER A 46 -18.24 -0.27 -14.50
C SER A 46 -17.78 -1.72 -14.53
N LEU A 47 -17.15 -2.18 -13.45
CA LEU A 47 -16.48 -3.48 -13.39
C LEU A 47 -17.04 -4.31 -12.23
N GLN A 48 -17.25 -5.59 -12.51
CA GLN A 48 -17.40 -6.62 -11.48
C GLN A 48 -16.10 -7.42 -11.43
N GLN A 49 -15.59 -7.63 -10.23
CA GLN A 49 -14.27 -8.21 -10.02
C GLN A 49 -14.32 -9.24 -8.91
N HIS A 50 -13.57 -10.32 -9.09
CA HIS A 50 -13.21 -11.23 -7.99
C HIS A 50 -11.83 -10.87 -7.49
N LEU A 51 -11.69 -10.70 -6.18
CA LEU A 51 -10.46 -10.29 -5.52
C LEU A 51 -9.96 -11.40 -4.60
N SER A 52 -8.68 -11.74 -4.71
CA SER A 52 -7.97 -12.60 -3.76
C SER A 52 -6.82 -11.81 -3.15
N ILE A 53 -6.80 -11.71 -1.81
CA ILE A 53 -5.81 -10.96 -1.05
C ILE A 53 -5.00 -11.93 -0.22
N GLU A 54 -3.76 -12.18 -0.64
CA GLU A 54 -2.83 -13.06 0.05
C GLU A 54 -1.92 -12.25 0.97
N ARG A 55 -1.82 -12.69 2.22
CA ARG A 55 -0.90 -12.19 3.26
C ARG A 55 -0.25 -13.38 3.95
N PRO A 56 0.87 -13.21 4.68
CA PRO A 56 1.46 -14.31 5.43
C PRO A 56 0.44 -15.03 6.31
N GLY A 57 0.21 -16.32 6.02
CA GLY A 57 -0.71 -17.19 6.77
C GLY A 57 -2.20 -16.98 6.52
N ARG A 58 -2.60 -16.15 5.54
CA ARG A 58 -4.02 -15.85 5.28
C ARG A 58 -4.29 -15.52 3.81
N ILE A 59 -5.40 -16.04 3.31
CA ILE A 59 -5.99 -15.66 2.02
C ILE A 59 -7.43 -15.21 2.30
N ASP A 60 -7.80 -14.04 1.80
CA ASP A 60 -9.15 -13.51 1.87
C ASP A 60 -9.68 -13.36 0.43
N GLU A 61 -10.91 -13.81 0.19
CA GLU A 61 -11.56 -13.68 -1.11
C GLU A 61 -12.85 -12.87 -0.97
N LEU A 62 -13.10 -12.00 -1.93
CA LEU A 62 -14.34 -11.20 -1.98
C LEU A 62 -14.64 -10.79 -3.43
N ASP A 63 -15.90 -10.50 -3.68
CA ASP A 63 -16.33 -9.88 -4.93
C ASP A 63 -16.36 -8.36 -4.75
N ALA A 64 -16.11 -7.62 -5.82
CA ALA A 64 -16.16 -6.17 -5.81
C ALA A 64 -16.90 -5.63 -7.02
N ALA A 65 -17.65 -4.55 -6.81
CA ALA A 65 -18.20 -3.71 -7.84
C ALA A 65 -17.47 -2.35 -7.80
N LEU A 66 -16.86 -1.98 -8.92
CA LEU A 66 -16.14 -0.72 -9.09
C LEU A 66 -16.81 0.11 -10.15
N GLU A 67 -17.19 1.33 -9.82
CA GLU A 67 -17.67 2.34 -10.76
C GLU A 67 -16.77 3.57 -10.67
N VAL A 68 -16.32 4.06 -11.82
CA VAL A 68 -15.56 5.31 -11.93
C VAL A 68 -16.14 6.12 -13.07
N ASP A 69 -16.44 7.38 -12.81
CA ASP A 69 -16.78 8.39 -13.80
C ASP A 69 -15.93 9.66 -13.59
N GLU A 70 -16.18 10.72 -14.34
CA GLU A 70 -15.42 11.97 -14.23
C GLU A 70 -15.56 12.65 -12.85
N GLN A 71 -16.61 12.35 -12.09
CA GLN A 71 -16.94 13.02 -10.85
C GLN A 71 -16.54 12.20 -9.62
N LYS A 72 -16.60 10.86 -9.72
CA LYS A 72 -16.46 10.00 -8.55
C LYS A 72 -15.89 8.61 -8.88
N LEU A 73 -15.41 7.98 -7.84
CA LEU A 73 -15.09 6.56 -7.76
C LEU A 73 -15.92 5.96 -6.63
N ASP A 74 -16.67 4.93 -6.94
CA ASP A 74 -17.43 4.11 -5.98
C ASP A 74 -16.91 2.66 -6.03
N LEU A 75 -16.55 2.09 -4.86
CA LEU A 75 -16.18 0.68 -4.72
C LEU A 75 -17.01 0.04 -3.61
N VAL A 76 -17.57 -1.13 -3.91
CA VAL A 76 -18.28 -1.96 -2.93
C VAL A 76 -17.68 -3.36 -2.93
N GLY A 77 -17.21 -3.81 -1.77
CA GLY A 77 -16.73 -5.17 -1.54
C GLY A 77 -17.80 -6.03 -0.88
N LEU A 78 -17.98 -7.24 -1.39
CA LEU A 78 -18.97 -8.22 -0.95
C LEU A 78 -18.28 -9.53 -0.57
N ALA A 79 -18.58 -10.06 0.61
CA ALA A 79 -18.19 -11.40 1.00
C ALA A 79 -19.44 -12.17 1.47
N PHE A 80 -19.62 -13.40 0.99
CA PHE A 80 -20.81 -14.21 1.28
C PHE A 80 -22.14 -13.49 0.98
N GLY A 81 -22.16 -12.68 -0.10
CA GLY A 81 -23.34 -11.90 -0.48
C GLY A 81 -23.65 -10.69 0.40
N GLN A 82 -22.80 -10.38 1.37
CA GLN A 82 -22.98 -9.24 2.26
C GLN A 82 -21.92 -8.15 1.98
N ARG A 83 -22.34 -6.89 2.05
CA ARG A 83 -21.40 -5.78 1.94
C ARG A 83 -20.46 -5.77 3.14
N VAL A 84 -19.16 -5.89 2.88
CA VAL A 84 -18.12 -5.88 3.90
C VAL A 84 -17.23 -4.64 3.84
N PHE A 85 -17.22 -3.97 2.70
CA PHE A 85 -16.45 -2.74 2.50
C PHE A 85 -17.18 -1.82 1.53
N ALA A 86 -17.05 -0.51 1.70
CA ALA A 86 -17.48 0.48 0.73
C ALA A 86 -16.55 1.68 0.78
N LEU A 87 -16.30 2.27 -0.39
CA LEU A 87 -15.47 3.45 -0.57
C LEU A 87 -16.09 4.34 -1.63
N ARG A 88 -16.16 5.63 -1.35
CA ARG A 88 -16.53 6.69 -2.31
C ARG A 88 -15.49 7.79 -2.27
N TYR A 89 -15.05 8.23 -3.43
CA TYR A 89 -14.10 9.31 -3.58
C TYR A 89 -14.52 10.25 -4.72
N ASP A 90 -14.63 11.55 -4.46
CA ASP A 90 -15.08 12.58 -5.40
C ASP A 90 -13.94 13.51 -5.90
N GLY A 91 -12.69 13.12 -5.70
CA GLY A 91 -11.51 13.93 -6.01
C GLY A 91 -11.09 14.87 -4.88
N ARG A 92 -11.89 15.02 -3.83
CA ARG A 92 -11.62 15.88 -2.65
C ARG A 92 -11.82 15.14 -1.34
N SER A 93 -12.94 14.46 -1.22
CA SER A 93 -13.41 13.79 -0.02
C SER A 93 -13.41 12.28 -0.23
N LEU A 94 -12.78 11.55 0.68
CA LEU A 94 -12.83 10.11 0.74
C LEU A 94 -13.74 9.69 1.88
N GLN A 95 -14.77 8.93 1.56
CA GLN A 95 -15.64 8.29 2.51
C GLN A 95 -15.45 6.78 2.42
N SER A 96 -15.25 6.10 3.55
CA SER A 96 -15.14 4.65 3.58
C SER A 96 -15.91 4.07 4.75
N TRP A 97 -16.45 2.89 4.52
CA TRP A 97 -17.12 2.09 5.53
C TRP A 97 -16.58 0.66 5.48
N ARG A 98 -16.43 0.06 6.64
CA ARG A 98 -15.89 -1.27 6.82
C ARG A 98 -16.73 -2.04 7.83
N HIS A 99 -17.08 -3.28 7.50
CA HIS A 99 -17.74 -4.18 8.46
C HIS A 99 -16.77 -4.52 9.61
N PRO A 100 -17.22 -4.64 10.86
CA PRO A 100 -16.36 -4.92 12.01
C PRO A 100 -15.50 -6.20 11.90
N LEU A 101 -15.94 -7.20 11.13
CA LEU A 101 -15.17 -8.43 10.89
C LEU A 101 -14.01 -8.26 9.88
N VAL A 102 -13.96 -7.15 9.15
CA VAL A 102 -12.85 -6.83 8.25
C VAL A 102 -11.70 -6.23 9.07
N PRO A 103 -10.45 -6.67 8.86
CA PRO A 103 -9.31 -6.19 9.63
C PRO A 103 -9.17 -4.67 9.62
N GLU A 104 -8.79 -4.07 10.76
CA GLU A 104 -8.62 -2.61 10.89
C GLU A 104 -7.52 -2.04 10.00
N GLN A 105 -6.58 -2.87 9.61
CA GLN A 105 -5.49 -2.51 8.70
C GLN A 105 -5.98 -2.24 7.27
N LEU A 106 -7.21 -2.66 6.89
CA LEU A 106 -7.80 -2.30 5.61
C LEU A 106 -8.39 -0.88 5.70
N ARG A 107 -7.61 0.11 5.32
CA ARG A 107 -8.01 1.51 5.32
C ARG A 107 -8.49 1.93 3.94
N GLY A 108 -9.48 2.82 3.89
CA GLY A 108 -10.01 3.33 2.62
C GLY A 108 -8.95 4.06 1.79
N GLU A 109 -8.06 4.79 2.44
CA GLU A 109 -6.95 5.50 1.79
C GLU A 109 -6.00 4.54 1.06
N ASP A 110 -5.70 3.40 1.69
CA ASP A 110 -4.80 2.40 1.13
C ASP A 110 -5.43 1.71 -0.08
N VAL A 111 -6.73 1.41 0.00
CA VAL A 111 -7.50 0.85 -1.12
C VAL A 111 -7.59 1.83 -2.28
N LEU A 112 -7.83 3.12 -2.01
CA LEU A 112 -7.85 4.15 -3.04
C LEU A 112 -6.49 4.26 -3.75
N GLU A 113 -5.39 4.28 -2.98
CA GLU A 113 -4.03 4.33 -3.53
C GLU A 113 -3.74 3.14 -4.44
N ASP A 114 -4.05 1.91 -3.98
CA ASP A 114 -3.84 0.70 -4.78
C ASP A 114 -4.68 0.72 -6.08
N LEU A 115 -5.93 1.17 -6.02
CA LEU A 115 -6.78 1.35 -7.20
C LEU A 115 -6.19 2.36 -8.18
N GLN A 116 -5.74 3.51 -7.69
CA GLN A 116 -5.16 4.56 -8.53
C GLN A 116 -3.83 4.14 -9.14
N LEU A 117 -2.95 3.50 -8.38
CA LEU A 117 -1.70 2.94 -8.91
C LEU A 117 -1.94 1.87 -9.98
N THR A 118 -3.04 1.13 -9.86
CA THR A 118 -3.39 0.05 -10.79
C THR A 118 -4.04 0.56 -12.07
N LEU A 119 -4.97 1.50 -11.97
CA LEU A 119 -5.88 1.84 -13.08
C LEU A 119 -5.52 3.15 -13.79
N TRP A 120 -4.97 4.16 -13.10
CA TRP A 120 -4.69 5.46 -13.71
C TRP A 120 -3.56 5.42 -14.74
N PRO A 121 -3.59 6.32 -15.73
CA PRO A 121 -2.50 6.51 -16.68
C PRO A 121 -1.18 6.79 -15.95
N ILE A 122 -0.08 6.27 -16.49
CA ILE A 122 1.23 6.36 -15.83
C ILE A 122 1.73 7.78 -15.68
N ASP A 123 1.51 8.61 -16.69
CA ASP A 123 1.89 10.02 -16.71
C ASP A 123 1.17 10.83 -15.62
N VAL A 124 -0.11 10.53 -15.37
CA VAL A 124 -0.89 11.16 -14.29
C VAL A 124 -0.32 10.79 -12.92
N ILE A 125 0.03 9.52 -12.73
CA ILE A 125 0.63 9.06 -11.49
C ILE A 125 2.01 9.69 -11.31
N GLU A 126 2.87 9.63 -12.32
CA GLU A 126 4.25 10.12 -12.30
C GLU A 126 4.31 11.60 -11.90
N ASN A 127 3.44 12.42 -12.50
CA ASN A 127 3.33 13.85 -12.19
C ASN A 127 2.86 14.16 -10.75
N SER A 128 2.34 13.16 -10.04
CA SER A 128 1.80 13.29 -8.68
C SER A 128 2.71 12.67 -7.62
N LEU A 129 3.82 12.05 -8.03
CA LEU A 129 4.73 11.39 -7.09
C LEU A 129 5.55 12.40 -6.29
N PRO A 130 5.70 12.18 -4.96
CA PRO A 130 6.62 12.97 -4.14
C PRO A 130 8.09 12.70 -4.49
N ALA A 131 8.97 13.58 -4.04
CA ALA A 131 10.42 13.40 -4.21
C ALA A 131 10.90 12.05 -3.68
N GLY A 132 11.80 11.40 -4.43
CA GLY A 132 12.34 10.08 -4.12
C GLY A 132 11.48 8.91 -4.58
N TRP A 133 10.28 9.15 -5.09
CA TRP A 133 9.43 8.13 -5.71
C TRP A 133 9.53 8.18 -7.22
N SER A 134 9.45 7.03 -7.85
CA SER A 134 9.35 6.88 -9.30
C SER A 134 8.45 5.72 -9.68
N ILE A 135 7.86 5.79 -10.85
CA ILE A 135 7.05 4.73 -11.42
C ILE A 135 7.52 4.49 -12.85
N ALA A 136 7.56 3.24 -13.27
CA ALA A 136 7.90 2.85 -14.63
C ALA A 136 6.94 1.77 -15.11
N GLU A 137 6.65 1.78 -16.41
CA GLU A 137 5.86 0.75 -17.08
C GLU A 137 6.71 0.15 -18.21
N ASP A 138 6.87 -1.16 -18.20
CA ASP A 138 7.57 -1.93 -19.21
C ASP A 138 6.65 -3.06 -19.70
N GLY A 139 6.15 -2.92 -20.92
CA GLY A 139 5.14 -3.80 -21.47
C GLY A 139 3.89 -3.86 -20.59
N ARG A 140 3.65 -5.02 -20.00
CA ARG A 140 2.49 -5.28 -19.11
C ARG A 140 2.85 -5.26 -17.62
N ARG A 141 3.96 -4.63 -17.27
CA ARG A 141 4.42 -4.53 -15.89
C ARG A 141 4.64 -3.09 -15.49
N ARG A 142 4.07 -2.72 -14.36
CA ARG A 142 4.29 -1.43 -13.71
C ARG A 142 5.05 -1.63 -12.40
N THR A 143 6.07 -0.82 -12.16
CA THR A 143 6.89 -0.90 -10.95
C THR A 143 6.97 0.47 -10.29
N LEU A 144 6.51 0.55 -9.04
CA LEU A 144 6.70 1.72 -8.18
C LEU A 144 7.96 1.53 -7.33
N ARG A 145 8.78 2.58 -7.24
CA ARG A 145 10.06 2.58 -6.51
C ARG A 145 10.11 3.73 -5.52
N LEU A 146 10.83 3.50 -4.44
CA LEU A 146 11.26 4.53 -3.50
C LEU A 146 12.77 4.45 -3.38
N LEU A 147 13.50 5.54 -3.69
CA LEU A 147 14.98 5.57 -3.65
C LEU A 147 15.58 4.34 -4.37
N ASP A 148 15.12 4.09 -5.62
CA ASP A 148 15.51 2.98 -6.49
C ASP A 148 15.12 1.57 -6.02
N GLN A 149 14.54 1.40 -4.83
CA GLN A 149 14.03 0.13 -4.35
C GLN A 149 12.58 -0.09 -4.83
N ALA A 150 12.31 -1.22 -5.49
CA ALA A 150 10.95 -1.60 -5.85
C ALA A 150 10.12 -1.83 -4.57
N VAL A 151 8.99 -1.15 -4.47
CA VAL A 151 8.06 -1.25 -3.32
C VAL A 151 6.73 -1.87 -3.69
N LEU A 152 6.36 -1.77 -4.98
CA LEU A 152 5.13 -2.36 -5.50
C LEU A 152 5.34 -2.73 -6.97
N VAL A 153 4.83 -3.88 -7.38
CA VAL A 153 4.83 -4.38 -8.76
C VAL A 153 3.42 -4.75 -9.14
N ILE A 154 2.99 -4.36 -10.34
CA ILE A 154 1.68 -4.69 -10.91
C ILE A 154 1.90 -5.34 -12.27
N ASP A 155 1.36 -6.54 -12.44
CA ASP A 155 1.36 -7.28 -13.70
C ASP A 155 -0.06 -7.33 -14.28
N TYR A 156 -0.19 -7.04 -15.58
CA TYR A 156 -1.46 -7.02 -16.30
C TYR A 156 -1.51 -8.15 -17.32
N SER A 157 -2.63 -8.87 -17.40
CA SER A 157 -2.82 -9.93 -18.41
C SER A 157 -3.59 -9.43 -19.64
N GLY A 158 -4.37 -8.37 -19.51
CA GLY A 158 -5.29 -7.87 -20.54
C GLY A 158 -4.98 -6.47 -21.07
N GLU A 159 -5.66 -6.13 -22.16
CA GLU A 159 -5.70 -4.79 -22.75
C GLU A 159 -7.16 -4.48 -23.07
N PRO A 160 -7.78 -3.39 -22.59
CA PRO A 160 -7.17 -2.38 -21.71
C PRO A 160 -6.79 -2.97 -20.33
N ARG A 161 -5.94 -2.25 -19.56
CA ARG A 161 -5.33 -2.73 -18.30
C ARG A 161 -6.33 -3.24 -17.25
N TRP A 162 -7.55 -2.78 -17.27
CA TRP A 162 -8.62 -3.25 -16.36
C TRP A 162 -9.34 -4.50 -16.84
N SER A 163 -8.96 -5.06 -18.00
CA SER A 163 -9.49 -6.33 -18.49
C SER A 163 -8.61 -7.50 -18.06
N GLY A 164 -9.22 -8.66 -17.87
CA GLY A 164 -8.51 -9.87 -17.48
C GLY A 164 -8.02 -9.88 -16.04
N LYS A 165 -6.84 -10.47 -15.82
CA LYS A 165 -6.24 -10.61 -14.49
C LYS A 165 -5.20 -9.51 -14.26
N ILE A 166 -5.21 -8.93 -13.07
CA ILE A 166 -4.19 -8.02 -12.57
C ILE A 166 -3.62 -8.62 -11.28
N GLU A 167 -2.30 -8.64 -11.15
CA GLU A 167 -1.61 -9.05 -9.94
C GLU A 167 -0.79 -7.88 -9.39
N LEU A 168 -1.20 -7.35 -8.24
CA LEU A 168 -0.48 -6.33 -7.51
C LEU A 168 0.28 -6.99 -6.36
N THR A 169 1.59 -6.90 -6.35
CA THR A 169 2.46 -7.37 -5.28
C THR A 169 3.04 -6.16 -4.53
N ASN A 170 2.60 -5.97 -3.31
CA ASN A 170 3.15 -4.96 -2.43
C ASN A 170 4.29 -5.56 -1.60
N LEU A 171 5.53 -5.28 -2.01
CA LEU A 171 6.75 -5.81 -1.39
C LEU A 171 6.99 -5.24 0.00
N ARG A 172 6.44 -4.06 0.26
CA ARG A 172 6.65 -3.30 1.48
C ARG A 172 5.71 -3.72 2.61
N TYR A 173 4.45 -3.96 2.26
CA TYR A 173 3.41 -4.39 3.21
C TYR A 173 3.14 -5.89 3.13
N GLN A 174 3.91 -6.62 2.30
CA GLN A 174 3.90 -8.08 2.19
C GLN A 174 2.51 -8.66 1.92
N TYR A 175 1.81 -8.11 0.92
CA TYR A 175 0.59 -8.71 0.41
C TYR A 175 0.61 -8.79 -1.12
N ARG A 176 -0.15 -9.73 -1.64
CA ARG A 176 -0.50 -9.85 -3.05
C ARG A 176 -2.00 -9.69 -3.21
N LEU A 177 -2.41 -8.85 -4.13
CA LEU A 177 -3.80 -8.69 -4.55
C LEU A 177 -3.93 -9.18 -5.98
N THR A 178 -4.74 -10.22 -6.18
CA THR A 178 -5.16 -10.67 -7.50
C THR A 178 -6.56 -10.14 -7.78
N ILE A 179 -6.72 -9.45 -8.90
CA ILE A 179 -7.98 -8.88 -9.37
C ILE A 179 -8.34 -9.58 -10.67
N GLN A 180 -9.49 -10.23 -10.72
CA GLN A 180 -10.01 -10.82 -11.94
C GLN A 180 -11.30 -10.13 -12.32
N SER A 181 -11.28 -9.38 -13.42
CA SER A 181 -12.48 -8.74 -13.95
C SER A 181 -13.39 -9.79 -14.57
N ILE A 182 -14.65 -9.78 -14.15
CA ILE A 182 -15.70 -10.62 -14.75
C ILE A 182 -16.24 -9.80 -15.92
N SER A 183 -16.05 -10.27 -17.14
CA SER A 183 -16.66 -9.64 -18.31
C SER A 183 -18.17 -9.75 -18.15
N SER A 184 -18.85 -8.64 -17.89
CA SER A 184 -20.28 -8.54 -18.17
C SER A 184 -20.37 -8.64 -19.69
N GLY A 185 -20.77 -9.80 -20.21
CA GLY A 185 -21.06 -9.95 -21.65
C GLY A 185 -22.08 -8.89 -22.09
N PRO A 186 -22.10 -8.58 -23.38
CA PRO A 186 -23.02 -7.62 -23.93
C PRO A 186 -24.48 -7.98 -23.67
#